data_3b8c7f886382978ac29e7733ed80ff82
#
_entry.id   3b8c7f886382978ac29e7733ed80ff82
#
_cell.length_a   1.000
_cell.length_b   1.000
_cell.length_c   1.000
_cell.angle_alpha   90.00
_cell.angle_beta   90.00
_cell.angle_gamma   90.00
#
_symmetry.space_group_name_H-M   'P 1'
#
loop_
_entity.id
_entity.type
_entity.pdbx_description
1 polymer ?
#
loop_
_entity_poly.entity_id
_entity_poly.type
_entity_poly.pdbx_seq_one_letter_code
_entity_poly.pdbx_strand_id
1 'polypeptide(L)'
;MEGVDPRTDGELLVATATDPQAFGTFFRRHVRGVLAFFRRRVASAEVALDLTAETFAAALEASSRYELRPEPARNWLYGIAWNKLYEAQRRGRADDTVRRALGMAPIVLTDAGIERIEALAGSSALELMETLPAPQRDAVRARVVEGRGYEEIAAELSCSESVVRKRVSRGLATMRARMEGSPSDA
;
A
#
# COMPACT_ATOMS: atom_id res chain seq x y z
N MET A 1 0.64 22.32 -24.62
CA MET A 1 0.72 20.85 -24.79
C MET A 1 1.97 20.43 -24.02
N GLU A 2 1.84 20.11 -22.70
CA GLU A 2 2.97 19.65 -21.91
C GLU A 2 3.36 18.25 -22.41
N GLY A 3 4.56 18.15 -22.96
CA GLY A 3 5.11 16.90 -23.44
C GLY A 3 5.25 15.92 -22.26
N VAL A 4 4.85 14.67 -22.46
CA VAL A 4 5.06 13.61 -21.48
C VAL A 4 6.57 13.47 -21.29
N ASP A 5 7.07 13.64 -20.06
CA ASP A 5 8.47 13.47 -19.72
C ASP A 5 8.89 12.01 -20.05
N PRO A 6 9.88 11.77 -20.89
CA PRO A 6 10.24 10.41 -21.32
C PRO A 6 11.02 9.62 -20.26
N ARG A 7 11.50 10.29 -19.20
CA ARG A 7 12.29 9.64 -18.13
C ARG A 7 11.46 8.57 -17.41
N THR A 8 12.10 7.49 -17.05
CA THR A 8 11.52 6.47 -16.16
C THR A 8 11.33 7.02 -14.75
N ASP A 9 10.49 6.39 -13.96
CA ASP A 9 10.22 6.81 -12.58
C ASP A 9 11.49 6.78 -11.70
N GLY A 10 12.40 5.81 -11.94
CA GLY A 10 13.68 5.75 -11.26
C GLY A 10 14.61 6.91 -11.62
N GLU A 11 14.69 7.25 -12.92
CA GLU A 11 15.46 8.41 -13.40
C GLU A 11 14.90 9.73 -12.85
N LEU A 12 13.58 9.86 -12.74
CA LEU A 12 12.95 11.02 -12.13
C LEU A 12 13.34 11.18 -10.65
N LEU A 13 13.36 10.09 -9.89
CA LEU A 13 13.76 10.11 -8.48
C LEU A 13 15.23 10.51 -8.32
N VAL A 14 16.13 9.94 -9.12
CA VAL A 14 17.56 10.31 -9.09
C VAL A 14 17.76 11.77 -9.50
N ALA A 15 17.05 12.23 -10.51
CA ALA A 15 17.15 13.61 -11.01
C ALA A 15 16.61 14.65 -10.00
N THR A 16 15.81 14.25 -9.01
CA THR A 16 15.19 15.16 -8.02
C THR A 16 16.21 16.04 -7.29
N ALA A 17 17.43 15.56 -7.09
CA ALA A 17 18.50 16.30 -6.41
C ALA A 17 18.94 17.56 -7.18
N THR A 18 18.84 17.54 -8.51
CA THR A 18 19.29 18.64 -9.39
C THR A 18 18.16 19.28 -10.19
N ASP A 19 17.03 18.60 -10.31
CA ASP A 19 15.83 19.02 -11.04
C ASP A 19 14.58 18.82 -10.17
N PRO A 20 14.12 19.82 -9.42
CA PRO A 20 12.90 19.73 -8.60
C PRO A 20 11.64 19.38 -9.41
N GLN A 21 11.60 19.71 -10.71
CA GLN A 21 10.46 19.37 -11.58
C GLN A 21 10.36 17.86 -11.83
N ALA A 22 11.47 17.13 -11.72
CA ALA A 22 11.48 15.68 -11.85
C ALA A 22 10.58 15.01 -10.80
N PHE A 23 10.66 15.44 -9.53
CA PHE A 23 9.76 14.95 -8.50
C PHE A 23 8.31 15.33 -8.74
N GLY A 24 8.05 16.54 -9.23
CA GLY A 24 6.71 16.96 -9.62
C GLY A 24 6.08 16.06 -10.69
N THR A 25 6.88 15.61 -11.66
CA THR A 25 6.45 14.64 -12.67
C THR A 25 6.17 13.27 -12.07
N PHE A 26 7.08 12.77 -11.22
CA PHE A 26 6.87 11.52 -10.47
C PHE A 26 5.61 11.57 -9.61
N PHE A 27 5.39 12.65 -8.88
CA PHE A 27 4.18 12.89 -8.10
C PHE A 27 2.91 12.78 -8.95
N ARG A 28 2.83 13.52 -10.07
CA ARG A 28 1.65 13.53 -10.95
C ARG A 28 1.31 12.13 -11.49
N ARG A 29 2.33 11.31 -11.77
CA ARG A 29 2.14 9.93 -12.25
C ARG A 29 1.50 9.02 -11.19
N HIS A 30 1.85 9.21 -9.92
CA HIS A 30 1.55 8.24 -8.87
C HIS A 30 0.50 8.69 -7.85
N VAL A 31 0.20 9.99 -7.75
CA VAL A 31 -0.69 10.51 -6.70
C VAL A 31 -2.07 9.86 -6.68
N ARG A 32 -2.67 9.63 -7.85
CA ARG A 32 -3.99 8.99 -7.94
C ARG A 32 -3.94 7.54 -7.45
N GLY A 33 -2.89 6.80 -7.80
CA GLY A 33 -2.70 5.42 -7.38
C GLY A 33 -2.48 5.29 -5.87
N VAL A 34 -1.64 6.17 -5.29
CA VAL A 34 -1.38 6.19 -3.84
C VAL A 34 -2.63 6.62 -3.06
N LEU A 35 -3.37 7.61 -3.54
CA LEU A 35 -4.63 8.02 -2.92
C LEU A 35 -5.66 6.88 -2.95
N ALA A 36 -5.82 6.21 -4.09
CA ALA A 36 -6.70 5.06 -4.21
C ALA A 36 -6.27 3.89 -3.30
N PHE A 37 -4.96 3.69 -3.12
CA PHE A 37 -4.42 2.71 -2.18
C PHE A 37 -4.88 2.98 -0.74
N PHE A 38 -4.80 4.23 -0.27
CA PHE A 38 -5.24 4.58 1.08
C PHE A 38 -6.77 4.57 1.20
N ARG A 39 -7.50 5.10 0.23
CA ARG A 39 -8.97 5.12 0.27
C ARG A 39 -9.61 3.74 0.42
N ARG A 40 -8.95 2.69 -0.02
CA ARG A 40 -9.40 1.30 0.17
C ARG A 40 -9.06 0.72 1.55
N ARG A 41 -8.28 1.44 2.39
CA ARG A 41 -7.69 0.88 3.61
C ARG A 41 -7.97 1.70 4.86
N VAL A 42 -8.47 2.92 4.70
CA VAL A 42 -8.86 3.79 5.81
C VAL A 42 -10.28 4.28 5.62
N ALA A 43 -11.00 4.48 6.72
CA ALA A 43 -12.41 4.83 6.71
C ALA A 43 -12.68 6.28 6.26
N SER A 44 -11.73 7.21 6.50
CA SER A 44 -11.90 8.63 6.20
C SER A 44 -11.16 9.04 4.93
N ALA A 45 -11.83 9.79 4.05
CA ALA A 45 -11.20 10.40 2.88
C ALA A 45 -10.11 11.41 3.28
N GLU A 46 -10.31 12.13 4.39
CA GLU A 46 -9.35 13.07 4.96
C GLU A 46 -8.06 12.34 5.38
N VAL A 47 -8.19 11.26 6.14
CA VAL A 47 -7.05 10.41 6.52
C VAL A 47 -6.33 9.84 5.28
N ALA A 48 -7.06 9.46 4.24
CA ALA A 48 -6.45 8.99 3.00
C ALA A 48 -5.64 10.09 2.30
N LEU A 49 -6.13 11.32 2.30
CA LEU A 49 -5.41 12.48 1.76
C LEU A 49 -4.16 12.80 2.58
N ASP A 50 -4.26 12.81 3.90
CA ASP A 50 -3.14 13.06 4.80
C ASP A 50 -2.03 12.02 4.63
N LEU A 51 -2.38 10.74 4.62
CA LEU A 51 -1.42 9.66 4.40
C LEU A 51 -0.79 9.71 3.01
N THR A 52 -1.54 10.18 2.00
CA THR A 52 -0.99 10.41 0.67
C THR A 52 0.05 11.53 0.70
N ALA A 53 -0.26 12.65 1.34
CA ALA A 53 0.67 13.77 1.49
C ALA A 53 1.92 13.36 2.27
N GLU A 54 1.77 12.68 3.42
CA GLU A 54 2.88 12.14 4.21
C GLU A 54 3.76 11.16 3.42
N THR A 55 3.16 10.33 2.57
CA THR A 55 3.88 9.38 1.72
C THR A 55 4.78 10.11 0.73
N PHE A 56 4.27 11.13 0.04
CA PHE A 56 5.07 11.88 -0.93
C PHE A 56 6.10 12.80 -0.27
N ALA A 57 5.80 13.35 0.90
CA ALA A 57 6.80 14.09 1.68
C ALA A 57 7.97 13.17 2.07
N ALA A 58 7.70 11.99 2.61
CA ALA A 58 8.73 11.01 2.93
C ALA A 58 9.47 10.49 1.68
N ALA A 59 8.78 10.34 0.55
CA ALA A 59 9.41 9.96 -0.71
C ALA A 59 10.35 11.05 -1.23
N LEU A 60 9.95 12.33 -1.12
CA LEU A 60 10.82 13.46 -1.49
C LEU A 60 12.09 13.50 -0.63
N GLU A 61 11.96 13.38 0.68
CA GLU A 61 13.11 13.33 1.59
C GLU A 61 14.05 12.16 1.27
N ALA A 62 13.48 10.98 1.01
CA ALA A 62 14.24 9.77 0.73
C ALA A 62 14.82 9.73 -0.69
N SER A 63 14.34 10.55 -1.62
CA SER A 63 14.80 10.58 -3.02
C SER A 63 16.28 10.95 -3.15
N SER A 64 16.82 11.75 -2.23
CA SER A 64 18.23 12.11 -2.18
C SER A 64 19.19 10.91 -2.00
N ARG A 65 18.67 9.78 -1.50
CA ARG A 65 19.40 8.53 -1.27
C ARG A 65 18.89 7.41 -2.17
N TYR A 66 18.01 7.73 -3.14
CA TYR A 66 17.47 6.75 -4.03
C TYR A 66 18.52 6.37 -5.08
N GLU A 67 18.76 5.08 -5.22
CA GLU A 67 19.61 4.50 -6.26
C GLU A 67 18.78 3.80 -7.31
N LEU A 68 19.16 3.89 -8.57
CA LEU A 68 18.52 3.14 -9.65
C LEU A 68 18.59 1.64 -9.38
N ARG A 69 17.43 0.99 -9.47
CA ARG A 69 17.27 -0.45 -9.24
C ARG A 69 16.54 -1.09 -10.42
N PRO A 70 16.74 -2.40 -10.64
CA PRO A 70 15.99 -3.14 -11.67
C PRO A 70 14.49 -3.15 -11.41
N GLU A 71 14.08 -3.11 -10.14
CA GLU A 71 12.67 -3.10 -9.76
C GLU A 71 12.05 -1.72 -10.03
N PRO A 72 10.76 -1.70 -10.45
CA PRO A 72 10.04 -0.45 -10.68
C PRO A 72 10.04 0.47 -9.46
N ALA A 73 10.36 1.74 -9.62
CA ALA A 73 10.40 2.74 -8.53
C ALA A 73 9.06 2.88 -7.79
N ARG A 74 7.94 2.57 -8.43
CA ARG A 74 6.63 2.48 -7.78
C ARG A 74 6.63 1.50 -6.60
N ASN A 75 7.37 0.39 -6.65
CA ASN A 75 7.43 -0.59 -5.56
C ASN A 75 8.07 0.03 -4.30
N TRP A 76 9.08 0.85 -4.48
CA TRP A 76 9.70 1.62 -3.41
C TRP A 76 8.73 2.66 -2.82
N LEU A 77 7.99 3.39 -3.66
CA LEU A 77 6.97 4.35 -3.21
C LEU A 77 5.86 3.66 -2.40
N TYR A 78 5.35 2.52 -2.89
CA TYR A 78 4.34 1.75 -2.15
C TYR A 78 4.88 1.13 -0.86
N GLY A 79 6.19 0.87 -0.76
CA GLY A 79 6.84 0.51 0.51
C GLY A 79 6.73 1.62 1.55
N ILE A 80 6.92 2.88 1.14
CA ILE A 80 6.73 4.05 2.01
C ILE A 80 5.24 4.19 2.39
N ALA A 81 4.33 4.06 1.43
CA ALA A 81 2.89 4.12 1.69
C ALA A 81 2.43 3.05 2.71
N TRP A 82 2.94 1.82 2.61
CA TRP A 82 2.67 0.77 3.59
C TRP A 82 3.17 1.11 5.00
N ASN A 83 4.37 1.69 5.11
CA ASN A 83 4.90 2.09 6.40
C ASN A 83 4.00 3.19 7.04
N LYS A 84 3.57 4.17 6.24
CA LYS A 84 2.66 5.22 6.70
C LYS A 84 1.30 4.66 7.15
N LEU A 85 0.73 3.74 6.39
CA LEU A 85 -0.51 3.06 6.78
C LEU A 85 -0.35 2.30 8.11
N TYR A 86 0.74 1.55 8.25
CA TYR A 86 1.01 0.79 9.48
C TYR A 86 1.18 1.70 10.69
N GLU A 87 1.91 2.81 10.55
CA GLU A 87 2.07 3.82 11.61
C GLU A 87 0.72 4.43 12.03
N ALA A 88 -0.14 4.75 11.05
CA ALA A 88 -1.48 5.28 11.31
C ALA A 88 -2.37 4.27 12.04
N GLN A 89 -2.36 3.00 11.61
CA GLN A 89 -3.11 1.94 12.27
C GLN A 89 -2.61 1.67 13.70
N ARG A 90 -1.31 1.74 13.94
CA ARG A 90 -0.74 1.60 15.27
C ARG A 90 -1.16 2.75 16.19
N ARG A 91 -1.16 4.00 15.68
CA ARG A 91 -1.66 5.16 16.40
C ARG A 91 -3.15 5.02 16.73
N GLY A 92 -3.98 4.67 15.74
CA GLY A 92 -5.42 4.45 15.93
C GLY A 92 -5.73 3.37 16.97
N ARG A 93 -5.00 2.26 17.00
CA ARG A 93 -5.15 1.21 18.03
C ARG A 93 -4.80 1.71 19.44
N ALA A 94 -3.79 2.57 19.57
CA ALA A 94 -3.45 3.19 20.85
C ALA A 94 -4.57 4.13 21.32
N ASP A 95 -5.12 4.94 20.42
CA ASP A 95 -6.24 5.85 20.71
C ASP A 95 -7.51 5.08 21.10
N ASP A 96 -7.84 3.98 20.42
CA ASP A 96 -8.97 3.12 20.74
C ASP A 96 -8.79 2.41 22.10
N THR A 97 -7.58 2.09 22.48
CA THR A 97 -7.28 1.51 23.79
C THR A 97 -7.50 2.52 24.92
N VAL A 98 -7.06 3.76 24.70
CA VAL A 98 -7.28 4.86 25.66
C VAL A 98 -8.78 5.20 25.74
N ARG A 99 -9.50 5.28 24.63
CA ARG A 99 -10.95 5.54 24.61
C ARG A 99 -11.73 4.47 25.35
N ARG A 100 -11.41 3.19 25.12
CA ARG A 100 -12.03 2.08 25.85
C ARG A 100 -11.77 2.15 27.35
N ALA A 101 -10.56 2.50 27.76
CA ALA A 101 -10.19 2.68 29.15
C ALA A 101 -10.96 3.85 29.81
N LEU A 102 -11.35 4.87 29.03
CA LEU A 102 -12.16 6.03 29.46
C LEU A 102 -13.66 5.80 29.31
N GLY A 103 -14.11 4.61 28.90
CA GLY A 103 -15.54 4.30 28.72
C GLY A 103 -16.19 5.01 27.54
N MET A 104 -15.41 5.54 26.58
CA MET A 104 -15.93 6.23 25.39
C MET A 104 -16.31 5.22 24.32
N ALA A 105 -17.47 5.42 23.67
CA ALA A 105 -17.90 4.58 22.56
C ALA A 105 -16.91 4.66 21.37
N PRO A 106 -16.67 3.55 20.64
CA PRO A 106 -15.88 3.56 19.42
C PRO A 106 -16.52 4.52 18.40
N ILE A 107 -15.70 5.30 17.68
CA ILE A 107 -16.20 6.05 16.52
C ILE A 107 -16.36 5.04 15.38
N VAL A 108 -17.58 4.59 15.15
CA VAL A 108 -17.94 3.77 13.99
C VAL A 108 -18.18 4.75 12.84
N LEU A 109 -17.23 4.89 11.95
CA LEU A 109 -17.42 5.63 10.70
C LEU A 109 -18.07 4.67 9.70
N THR A 110 -19.38 4.77 9.55
CA THR A 110 -20.13 4.11 8.48
C THR A 110 -20.12 5.00 7.25
N ASP A 111 -19.47 4.56 6.18
CA ASP A 111 -19.44 5.31 4.93
C ASP A 111 -19.96 4.44 3.77
N ALA A 112 -21.21 4.70 3.34
CA ALA A 112 -21.83 4.07 2.19
C ALA A 112 -21.08 4.32 0.85
N GLY A 113 -20.15 5.29 0.84
CA GLY A 113 -19.28 5.57 -0.29
C GLY A 113 -18.18 4.51 -0.49
N ILE A 114 -17.78 3.81 0.59
CA ILE A 114 -16.72 2.79 0.56
C ILE A 114 -17.22 1.55 -0.17
N GLU A 115 -18.45 1.11 0.07
CA GLU A 115 -19.05 -0.07 -0.57
C GLU A 115 -19.10 0.05 -2.11
N ARG A 116 -19.31 1.25 -2.63
CA ARG A 116 -19.42 1.48 -4.07
C ARG A 116 -18.07 1.48 -4.80
N ILE A 117 -16.99 1.84 -4.09
CA ILE A 117 -15.61 1.82 -4.60
C ILE A 117 -15.02 0.41 -4.47
N GLU A 118 -15.35 -0.32 -3.42
CA GLU A 118 -14.98 -1.72 -3.23
C GLU A 118 -15.61 -2.62 -4.31
N ALA A 119 -16.85 -2.35 -4.69
CA ALA A 119 -17.53 -3.08 -5.77
C ALA A 119 -16.86 -2.89 -7.14
N LEU A 120 -16.22 -1.75 -7.41
CA LEU A 120 -15.58 -1.45 -8.70
C LEU A 120 -14.10 -1.85 -8.79
N ALA A 121 -13.44 -2.09 -7.66
CA ALA A 121 -11.98 -2.32 -7.64
C ALA A 121 -11.56 -3.62 -6.92
N GLY A 122 -12.48 -4.32 -6.28
CA GLY A 122 -12.19 -5.38 -5.31
C GLY A 122 -12.26 -6.81 -5.84
N SER A 123 -13.05 -7.10 -6.87
CA SER A 123 -13.35 -8.49 -7.21
C SER A 123 -12.12 -9.27 -7.69
N SER A 124 -11.34 -8.73 -8.59
CA SER A 124 -10.26 -9.51 -9.20
C SER A 124 -9.08 -9.83 -8.25
N ALA A 125 -8.67 -8.89 -7.40
CA ALA A 125 -7.54 -9.13 -6.48
C ALA A 125 -7.92 -10.04 -5.30
N LEU A 126 -9.14 -9.91 -4.77
CA LEU A 126 -9.67 -10.78 -3.72
C LEU A 126 -9.92 -12.20 -4.26
N GLU A 127 -10.52 -12.32 -5.44
CA GLU A 127 -10.72 -13.60 -6.12
C GLU A 127 -9.38 -14.30 -6.38
N LEU A 128 -8.38 -13.59 -6.87
CA LEU A 128 -7.03 -14.12 -7.05
C LEU A 128 -6.39 -14.55 -5.72
N MET A 129 -6.62 -13.82 -4.65
CA MET A 129 -6.12 -14.20 -3.31
C MET A 129 -6.74 -15.49 -2.83
N GLU A 130 -8.05 -15.71 -3.05
CA GLU A 130 -8.73 -16.97 -2.69
C GLU A 130 -8.20 -18.18 -3.48
N THR A 131 -7.60 -17.98 -4.63
CA THR A 131 -6.96 -19.05 -5.42
C THR A 131 -5.57 -19.46 -4.90
N LEU A 132 -5.02 -18.76 -3.91
CA LEU A 132 -3.72 -19.10 -3.32
C LEU A 132 -3.84 -20.31 -2.39
N PRO A 133 -2.75 -21.11 -2.24
CA PRO A 133 -2.66 -22.09 -1.17
C PRO A 133 -2.89 -21.44 0.21
N ALA A 134 -3.65 -22.10 1.09
CA ALA A 134 -4.07 -21.55 2.37
C ALA A 134 -2.93 -20.84 3.18
N PRO A 135 -1.71 -21.42 3.33
CA PRO A 135 -0.65 -20.76 4.08
C PRO A 135 -0.14 -19.45 3.45
N GLN A 136 -0.25 -19.31 2.13
CA GLN A 136 0.11 -18.08 1.41
C GLN A 136 -1.02 -17.07 1.48
N ARG A 137 -2.26 -17.50 1.28
CA ARG A 137 -3.46 -16.68 1.37
C ARG A 137 -3.56 -16.03 2.75
N ASP A 138 -3.44 -16.81 3.82
CA ASP A 138 -3.55 -16.33 5.19
C ASP A 138 -2.46 -15.30 5.51
N ALA A 139 -1.21 -15.56 5.10
CA ALA A 139 -0.11 -14.63 5.28
C ALA A 139 -0.27 -13.35 4.43
N VAL A 140 -0.76 -13.45 3.19
CA VAL A 140 -1.04 -12.30 2.33
C VAL A 140 -2.20 -11.50 2.89
N ARG A 141 -3.28 -12.14 3.32
CA ARG A 141 -4.45 -11.48 3.93
C ARG A 141 -4.03 -10.72 5.17
N ALA A 142 -3.37 -11.37 6.13
CA ALA A 142 -2.92 -10.74 7.36
C ALA A 142 -1.97 -9.55 7.10
N ARG A 143 -1.05 -9.68 6.15
CA ARG A 143 -0.09 -8.63 5.85
C ARG A 143 -0.65 -7.50 4.99
N VAL A 144 -1.42 -7.85 3.93
CA VAL A 144 -1.83 -6.90 2.88
C VAL A 144 -3.20 -6.30 3.15
N VAL A 145 -4.14 -7.09 3.66
CA VAL A 145 -5.51 -6.62 3.93
C VAL A 145 -5.62 -6.08 5.35
N GLU A 146 -5.09 -6.79 6.34
CA GLU A 146 -5.20 -6.45 7.76
C GLU A 146 -4.04 -5.56 8.25
N GLY A 147 -2.97 -5.39 7.46
CA GLY A 147 -1.85 -4.50 7.77
C GLY A 147 -0.97 -4.95 8.94
N ARG A 148 -1.03 -6.23 9.33
CA ARG A 148 -0.36 -6.76 10.53
C ARG A 148 1.15 -6.89 10.35
N GLY A 149 1.89 -6.76 11.45
CA GLY A 149 3.33 -6.94 11.49
C GLY A 149 3.75 -8.39 11.24
N TYR A 150 4.95 -8.62 10.70
CA TYR A 150 5.45 -9.98 10.46
C TYR A 150 5.61 -10.78 11.75
N GLU A 151 6.01 -10.14 12.85
CA GLU A 151 6.14 -10.74 14.18
C GLU A 151 4.77 -11.23 14.70
N GLU A 152 3.75 -10.37 14.59
CA GLU A 152 2.38 -10.67 14.99
C GLU A 152 1.79 -11.84 14.20
N ILE A 153 1.99 -11.84 12.87
CA ILE A 153 1.54 -12.91 11.98
C ILE A 153 2.30 -14.21 12.28
N ALA A 154 3.59 -14.12 12.56
CA ALA A 154 4.42 -15.27 12.88
C ALA A 154 3.97 -15.94 14.17
N ALA A 155 3.64 -15.15 15.19
CA ALA A 155 3.09 -15.65 16.46
C ALA A 155 1.76 -16.38 16.24
N GLU A 156 0.83 -15.80 15.49
CA GLU A 156 -0.48 -16.41 15.22
C GLU A 156 -0.37 -17.68 14.37
N LEU A 157 0.42 -17.64 13.30
CA LEU A 157 0.60 -18.79 12.41
C LEU A 157 1.59 -19.84 12.97
N SER A 158 2.07 -19.67 14.19
CA SER A 158 3.03 -20.56 14.87
C SER A 158 4.24 -20.88 13.99
N CYS A 159 4.82 -19.86 13.36
CA CYS A 159 5.99 -20.01 12.49
C CYS A 159 6.95 -18.82 12.66
N SER A 160 8.14 -18.88 12.04
CA SER A 160 9.08 -17.75 12.07
C SER A 160 8.68 -16.63 11.12
N GLU A 161 9.10 -15.38 11.41
CA GLU A 161 8.90 -14.24 10.51
C GLU A 161 9.45 -14.49 9.10
N SER A 162 10.58 -15.20 9.00
CA SER A 162 11.18 -15.52 7.69
C SER A 162 10.27 -16.41 6.85
N VAL A 163 9.52 -17.32 7.50
CA VAL A 163 8.50 -18.16 6.83
C VAL A 163 7.33 -17.29 6.38
N VAL A 164 6.85 -16.38 7.23
CA VAL A 164 5.77 -15.45 6.85
C VAL A 164 6.19 -14.60 5.65
N ARG A 165 7.39 -14.00 5.68
CA ARG A 165 7.93 -13.20 4.56
C ARG A 165 7.97 -13.99 3.26
N LYS A 166 8.43 -15.24 3.31
CA LYS A 166 8.44 -16.14 2.14
C LYS A 166 7.04 -16.45 1.62
N ARG A 167 6.07 -16.71 2.53
CA ARG A 167 4.67 -16.98 2.15
C ARG A 167 4.03 -15.75 1.49
N VAL A 168 4.22 -14.55 2.06
CA VAL A 168 3.72 -13.29 1.48
C VAL A 168 4.36 -13.05 0.11
N SER A 169 5.68 -13.15 0.00
CA SER A 169 6.39 -12.93 -1.26
C SER A 169 5.93 -13.89 -2.36
N ARG A 170 5.81 -15.19 -2.07
CA ARG A 170 5.34 -16.19 -3.03
C ARG A 170 3.88 -15.97 -3.42
N GLY A 171 3.01 -15.67 -2.44
CA GLY A 171 1.60 -15.37 -2.71
C GLY A 171 1.44 -14.18 -3.65
N LEU A 172 2.13 -13.07 -3.38
CA LEU A 172 2.09 -11.88 -4.23
C LEU A 172 2.67 -12.14 -5.63
N ALA A 173 3.75 -12.94 -5.74
CA ALA A 173 4.31 -13.32 -7.04
C ALA A 173 3.31 -14.15 -7.85
N THR A 174 2.62 -15.11 -7.22
CA THR A 174 1.59 -15.93 -7.87
C THR A 174 0.40 -15.07 -8.34
N MET A 175 -0.07 -14.14 -7.52
CA MET A 175 -1.15 -13.23 -7.90
C MET A 175 -0.74 -12.35 -9.10
N ARG A 176 0.49 -11.81 -9.08
CA ARG A 176 1.01 -11.00 -10.18
C ARG A 176 1.06 -11.77 -11.49
N ALA A 177 1.60 -12.99 -11.48
CA ALA A 177 1.70 -13.83 -12.66
C ALA A 177 0.33 -14.14 -13.26
N ARG A 178 -0.70 -14.32 -12.42
CA ARG A 178 -2.08 -14.56 -12.89
C ARG A 178 -2.75 -13.30 -13.44
N MET A 179 -2.45 -12.13 -12.88
CA MET A 179 -2.93 -10.85 -13.43
C MET A 179 -2.33 -10.54 -14.80
N GLU A 180 -1.04 -10.87 -14.98
CA GLU A 180 -0.33 -10.65 -16.24
C GLU A 180 -0.68 -11.70 -17.31
N GLY A 181 -1.11 -12.89 -16.90
CA GLY A 181 -1.50 -14.00 -17.78
C GLY A 181 -3.00 -14.05 -18.13
N SER A 182 -3.82 -13.12 -17.63
CA SER A 182 -5.23 -13.01 -18.03
C SER A 182 -5.31 -12.08 -19.23
N PRO A 183 -5.58 -12.56 -20.45
CA PRO A 183 -5.78 -11.67 -21.59
C PRO A 183 -7.02 -10.81 -21.29
N SER A 184 -6.86 -9.49 -21.44
CA SER A 184 -7.96 -8.52 -21.47
C SER A 184 -8.88 -8.94 -22.63
N ASP A 185 -9.99 -9.58 -22.31
CA ASP A 185 -11.03 -9.78 -23.32
C ASP A 185 -11.58 -8.43 -23.75
N ALA A 186 -11.46 -8.22 -25.06
CA ALA A 186 -11.85 -7.03 -25.81
C ALA A 186 -13.35 -6.71 -25.70
#